data_40b5a50222e03372e5fb4b9ccafbd6ea
#
_entry.id   40b5a50222e03372e5fb4b9ccafbd6ea
#
_cell.length_a   1.000
_cell.length_b   1.000
_cell.length_c   1.000
_cell.angle_alpha   90.00
_cell.angle_beta   90.00
_cell.angle_gamma   90.00
#
_symmetry.space_group_name_H-M   'P 1'
#
loop_
_entity.id
_entity.type
_entity.pdbx_description
1 polymer ?
#
loop_
_entity_poly.entity_id
_entity_poly.type
_entity_poly.pdbx_seq_one_letter_code
_entity_poly.pdbx_strand_id
1 'polypeptide(L)'
;LKLEAKHWSVEQYLEKLAQYAGVLEQRVMGAPLTSPSVQLRVTPLGKVELLSTHDQLLGGAQGQKYVGCSFPADPGYAREISEAALKVGEALAARGVLGRFAIDFVCGKTEQGWSSYAIELNLRKGGTTHPFLTLQFLTDGTYDAEKSEFRIGDRPKCYVATDSLESPGFRQFTPSDLFDICVRHGLHYDHTRQTGVVLHMLSAIGDHGRLGLTAIADSHREAQALYERTERAMHAEAERAAEYAPLPD
;
A
#
# COMPACT_ATOMS: atom_id res chain seq x y z
N LEU A 1 -23.41 5.53 -15.80
CA LEU A 1 -22.59 5.64 -14.61
C LEU A 1 -22.17 4.23 -14.17
N LYS A 2 -20.88 4.03 -13.91
CA LYS A 2 -20.33 2.77 -13.35
C LYS A 2 -19.85 3.06 -11.93
N LEU A 3 -20.35 2.29 -10.95
CA LEU A 3 -19.99 2.47 -9.54
C LEU A 3 -18.90 1.49 -9.13
N GLU A 4 -17.94 1.93 -8.31
CA GLU A 4 -16.97 1.06 -7.62
C GLU A 4 -17.68 0.19 -6.57
N ALA A 5 -18.61 0.78 -5.81
CA ALA A 5 -19.39 0.10 -4.78
C ALA A 5 -20.51 -0.74 -5.42
N LYS A 6 -20.27 -2.03 -5.63
CA LYS A 6 -21.20 -2.98 -6.29
C LYS A 6 -22.55 -3.15 -5.57
N HIS A 7 -22.63 -2.84 -4.28
CA HIS A 7 -23.84 -2.99 -3.47
C HIS A 7 -24.76 -1.79 -3.54
N TRP A 8 -24.42 -0.72 -4.29
CA TRP A 8 -25.24 0.47 -4.46
C TRP A 8 -25.84 0.49 -5.86
N SER A 9 -27.13 0.84 -5.95
CA SER A 9 -27.72 1.23 -7.22
C SER A 9 -27.29 2.65 -7.61
N VAL A 10 -27.40 2.98 -8.89
CA VAL A 10 -27.13 4.34 -9.39
C VAL A 10 -28.05 5.37 -8.72
N GLU A 11 -29.32 5.00 -8.52
CA GLU A 11 -30.33 5.86 -7.86
C GLU A 11 -29.92 6.17 -6.42
N GLN A 12 -29.58 5.14 -5.63
CA GLN A 12 -29.10 5.30 -4.25
C GLN A 12 -27.84 6.18 -4.18
N TYR A 13 -26.92 6.03 -5.14
CA TYR A 13 -25.72 6.85 -5.21
C TYR A 13 -26.08 8.32 -5.50
N LEU A 14 -26.97 8.57 -6.47
CA LEU A 14 -27.39 9.93 -6.82
C LEU A 14 -28.17 10.61 -5.68
N GLU A 15 -29.01 9.88 -4.96
CA GLU A 15 -29.68 10.39 -3.74
C GLU A 15 -28.66 10.84 -2.68
N LYS A 16 -27.64 10.02 -2.43
CA LYS A 16 -26.57 10.38 -1.50
C LYS A 16 -25.73 11.57 -1.99
N LEU A 17 -25.41 11.61 -3.28
CA LEU A 17 -24.72 12.74 -3.87
C LEU A 17 -25.50 14.05 -3.71
N ALA A 18 -26.82 14.00 -3.89
CA ALA A 18 -27.70 15.15 -3.65
C ALA A 18 -27.77 15.57 -2.17
N GLN A 19 -27.73 14.60 -1.26
CA GLN A 19 -27.81 14.84 0.19
C GLN A 19 -26.49 15.38 0.79
N TYR A 20 -25.35 14.83 0.38
CA TYR A 20 -24.05 15.08 1.01
C TYR A 20 -23.09 15.89 0.13
N ALA A 21 -23.53 16.24 -1.06
CA ALA A 21 -22.66 16.78 -2.13
C ALA A 21 -21.53 15.81 -2.53
N GLY A 22 -20.66 16.25 -3.41
CA GLY A 22 -19.53 15.45 -3.89
C GLY A 22 -18.63 16.26 -4.79
N VAL A 23 -17.54 15.64 -5.23
CA VAL A 23 -16.58 16.23 -6.16
C VAL A 23 -16.77 15.58 -7.53
N LEU A 24 -16.80 16.42 -8.57
CA LEU A 24 -16.78 15.98 -9.96
C LEU A 24 -15.46 16.43 -10.58
N GLU A 25 -14.65 15.46 -10.98
CA GLU A 25 -13.33 15.71 -11.52
C GLU A 25 -13.19 15.22 -12.96
N GLN A 26 -12.36 15.92 -13.73
CA GLN A 26 -12.02 15.46 -15.09
C GLN A 26 -11.14 14.21 -14.97
N ARG A 27 -11.49 13.17 -15.74
CA ARG A 27 -10.66 11.97 -15.79
C ARG A 27 -9.29 12.28 -16.42
N VAL A 28 -8.24 11.95 -15.71
CA VAL A 28 -6.87 12.00 -16.24
C VAL A 28 -6.72 10.92 -17.31
N MET A 29 -6.13 11.29 -18.42
CA MET A 29 -5.88 10.41 -19.57
C MET A 29 -4.38 10.13 -19.68
N GLY A 30 -4.02 8.96 -20.17
CA GLY A 30 -2.64 8.52 -20.38
C GLY A 30 -2.56 6.99 -20.40
N ALA A 31 -1.45 6.47 -20.91
CA ALA A 31 -1.18 5.03 -20.91
C ALA A 31 0.34 4.78 -20.82
N PRO A 32 0.86 4.19 -19.74
CA PRO A 32 0.12 3.73 -18.56
C PRO A 32 -0.34 4.88 -17.63
N LEU A 33 -1.37 4.60 -16.82
CA LEU A 33 -1.77 5.41 -15.67
C LEU A 33 -1.30 4.71 -14.39
N THR A 34 -0.72 5.48 -13.46
CA THR A 34 -0.31 5.02 -12.14
C THR A 34 -0.91 5.90 -11.06
N SER A 35 -1.00 5.39 -9.84
CA SER A 35 -1.58 6.10 -8.69
C SER A 35 -0.57 6.17 -7.54
N PRO A 36 0.49 7.00 -7.66
CA PRO A 36 1.46 7.13 -6.57
C PRO A 36 0.94 7.98 -5.43
N SER A 37 1.56 7.78 -4.25
CA SER A 37 1.29 8.53 -3.03
C SER A 37 2.60 9.01 -2.41
N VAL A 38 2.61 10.23 -1.90
CA VAL A 38 3.74 10.81 -1.16
C VAL A 38 3.35 10.96 0.30
N GLN A 39 4.14 10.40 1.21
CA GLN A 39 3.96 10.59 2.65
C GLN A 39 4.87 11.69 3.19
N LEU A 40 4.29 12.56 3.97
CA LEU A 40 4.98 13.67 4.63
C LEU A 40 4.66 13.72 6.12
N ARG A 41 5.43 14.53 6.83
CA ARG A 41 5.18 14.90 8.21
C ARG A 41 5.52 16.37 8.43
N VAL A 42 4.64 17.07 9.13
CA VAL A 42 5.00 18.36 9.77
C VAL A 42 5.37 18.06 11.22
N THR A 43 6.59 18.40 11.60
CA THR A 43 7.08 18.23 12.96
C THR A 43 6.47 19.27 13.90
N PRO A 44 6.53 19.11 15.24
CA PRO A 44 6.10 20.13 16.19
C PRO A 44 6.84 21.47 16.06
N LEU A 45 8.00 21.47 15.39
CA LEU A 45 8.78 22.68 15.10
C LEU A 45 8.39 23.32 13.75
N GLY A 46 7.32 22.84 13.11
CA GLY A 46 6.85 23.35 11.81
C GLY A 46 7.69 22.92 10.61
N LYS A 47 8.67 22.02 10.80
CA LYS A 47 9.49 21.50 9.68
C LYS A 47 8.72 20.47 8.90
N VAL A 48 8.66 20.60 7.58
CA VAL A 48 8.12 19.60 6.67
C VAL A 48 9.20 18.58 6.34
N GLU A 49 8.85 17.31 6.49
CA GLU A 49 9.72 16.16 6.16
C GLU A 49 9.01 15.26 5.18
N LEU A 50 9.63 15.00 4.03
CA LEU A 50 9.20 13.96 3.11
C LEU A 50 9.69 12.61 3.66
N LEU A 51 8.78 11.67 3.80
CA LEU A 51 9.05 10.39 4.43
C LEU A 51 9.26 9.27 3.41
N SER A 52 8.38 9.19 2.40
CA SER A 52 8.41 8.11 1.42
C SER A 52 7.48 8.40 0.24
N THR A 53 7.75 7.73 -0.87
CA THR A 53 6.85 7.65 -2.04
C THR A 53 6.45 6.19 -2.29
N HIS A 54 5.26 5.96 -2.80
CA HIS A 54 4.70 4.63 -3.04
C HIS A 54 3.92 4.60 -4.33
N ASP A 55 3.88 3.46 -4.99
CA ASP A 55 2.90 3.18 -6.03
C ASP A 55 1.76 2.38 -5.41
N GLN A 56 0.55 2.95 -5.41
CA GLN A 56 -0.63 2.28 -4.91
C GLN A 56 -1.05 1.18 -5.90
N LEU A 57 -1.35 0.00 -5.35
CA LEU A 57 -1.97 -1.09 -6.08
C LEU A 57 -3.49 -0.93 -5.93
N LEU A 58 -4.14 -0.75 -7.06
CA LEU A 58 -5.58 -0.52 -7.11
C LEU A 58 -6.29 -1.75 -7.66
N GLY A 59 -7.37 -2.13 -7.01
CA GLY A 59 -8.25 -3.22 -7.39
C GLY A 59 -9.72 -2.79 -7.38
N GLY A 60 -10.62 -3.77 -7.29
CA GLY A 60 -12.07 -3.54 -7.29
C GLY A 60 -12.66 -3.52 -8.70
N ALA A 61 -13.95 -3.18 -8.79
CA ALA A 61 -14.72 -3.29 -10.03
C ALA A 61 -14.30 -2.28 -11.11
N GLN A 62 -13.80 -1.13 -10.70
CA GLN A 62 -13.35 -0.04 -11.57
C GLN A 62 -11.86 0.29 -11.39
N GLY A 63 -11.13 -0.51 -10.58
CA GLY A 63 -9.72 -0.28 -10.29
C GLY A 63 -9.47 0.96 -9.43
N GLN A 64 -10.39 1.30 -8.52
CA GLN A 64 -10.28 2.49 -7.65
C GLN A 64 -10.12 2.14 -6.16
N LYS A 65 -10.27 0.85 -5.82
CA LYS A 65 -10.10 0.40 -4.44
C LYS A 65 -8.62 0.18 -4.16
N TYR A 66 -8.07 0.86 -3.16
CA TYR A 66 -6.75 0.55 -2.63
C TYR A 66 -6.72 -0.90 -2.12
N VAL A 67 -5.74 -1.67 -2.58
CA VAL A 67 -5.52 -3.06 -2.15
C VAL A 67 -4.11 -3.31 -1.64
N GLY A 68 -3.21 -2.35 -1.82
CA GLY A 68 -1.84 -2.46 -1.38
C GLY A 68 -0.94 -1.40 -2.02
N CYS A 69 0.36 -1.53 -1.85
CA CYS A 69 1.34 -0.64 -2.46
C CYS A 69 2.67 -1.34 -2.72
N SER A 70 3.44 -0.80 -3.65
CA SER A 70 4.87 -1.06 -3.79
C SER A 70 5.69 0.15 -3.35
N PHE A 71 6.88 -0.07 -2.87
CA PHE A 71 7.82 0.94 -2.35
C PHE A 71 9.24 0.65 -2.80
N PRO A 72 10.00 1.69 -3.15
CA PRO A 72 9.59 3.08 -3.43
C PRO A 72 8.72 3.21 -4.70
N ALA A 73 8.16 4.40 -4.95
CA ALA A 73 7.51 4.70 -6.22
C ALA A 73 8.50 4.70 -7.39
N ASP A 74 7.99 4.55 -8.62
CA ASP A 74 8.80 4.60 -9.85
C ASP A 74 9.60 5.91 -9.94
N PRO A 75 10.93 5.85 -10.10
CA PRO A 75 11.79 7.04 -10.16
C PRO A 75 11.45 7.98 -11.33
N GLY A 76 10.71 7.51 -12.34
CA GLY A 76 10.31 8.32 -13.49
C GLY A 76 9.43 9.53 -13.14
N TYR A 77 8.70 9.48 -12.03
CA TYR A 77 7.85 10.57 -11.54
C TYR A 77 8.05 10.88 -10.05
N ALA A 78 8.73 10.02 -9.30
CA ALA A 78 8.85 10.15 -7.84
C ALA A 78 9.41 11.52 -7.42
N ARG A 79 10.38 12.05 -8.14
CA ARG A 79 10.94 13.38 -7.86
C ARG A 79 9.91 14.49 -8.08
N GLU A 80 9.21 14.47 -9.20
CA GLU A 80 8.20 15.51 -9.54
C GLU A 80 7.08 15.56 -8.49
N ILE A 81 6.52 14.39 -8.14
CA ILE A 81 5.46 14.32 -7.11
C ILE A 81 5.98 14.71 -5.74
N SER A 82 7.24 14.40 -5.40
CA SER A 82 7.88 14.80 -4.15
C SER A 82 8.01 16.31 -4.03
N GLU A 83 8.48 16.98 -5.08
CA GLU A 83 8.60 18.45 -5.13
C GLU A 83 7.23 19.12 -5.02
N ALA A 84 6.21 18.59 -5.71
CA ALA A 84 4.84 19.09 -5.61
C ALA A 84 4.27 18.90 -4.20
N ALA A 85 4.47 17.73 -3.60
CA ALA A 85 4.00 17.40 -2.27
C ALA A 85 4.65 18.27 -1.18
N LEU A 86 5.94 18.58 -1.30
CA LEU A 86 6.64 19.48 -0.37
C LEU A 86 6.02 20.88 -0.35
N LYS A 87 5.68 21.45 -1.51
CA LYS A 87 5.00 22.76 -1.61
C LYS A 87 3.65 22.76 -0.88
N VAL A 88 2.87 21.69 -1.01
CA VAL A 88 1.62 21.52 -0.27
C VAL A 88 1.90 21.37 1.23
N GLY A 89 2.91 20.62 1.60
CA GLY A 89 3.34 20.43 2.99
C GLY A 89 3.72 21.77 3.66
N GLU A 90 4.46 22.62 2.97
CA GLU A 90 4.83 23.97 3.46
C GLU A 90 3.60 24.86 3.66
N ALA A 91 2.65 24.82 2.72
CA ALA A 91 1.39 25.56 2.85
C ALA A 91 0.53 25.05 4.02
N LEU A 92 0.55 23.75 4.32
CA LEU A 92 -0.13 23.17 5.47
C LEU A 92 0.57 23.52 6.78
N ALA A 93 1.90 23.46 6.83
CA ALA A 93 2.69 23.86 7.99
C ALA A 93 2.45 25.32 8.36
N ALA A 94 2.40 26.22 7.37
CA ALA A 94 2.07 27.63 7.56
C ALA A 94 0.65 27.87 8.13
N ARG A 95 -0.25 26.88 7.99
CA ARG A 95 -1.61 26.88 8.59
C ARG A 95 -1.68 26.17 9.93
N GLY A 96 -0.55 25.76 10.49
CA GLY A 96 -0.50 25.07 11.79
C GLY A 96 -0.86 23.59 11.76
N VAL A 97 -0.94 22.95 10.59
CA VAL A 97 -1.12 21.49 10.50
C VAL A 97 0.11 20.79 11.05
N LEU A 98 -0.09 19.77 11.89
CA LEU A 98 0.97 18.96 12.48
C LEU A 98 0.71 17.47 12.24
N GLY A 99 1.78 16.69 12.21
CA GLY A 99 1.70 15.23 12.12
C GLY A 99 1.87 14.68 10.70
N ARG A 100 1.55 13.40 10.54
CA ARG A 100 1.70 12.67 9.27
C ARG A 100 0.47 12.87 8.40
N PHE A 101 0.70 13.00 7.10
CA PHE A 101 -0.32 13.06 6.08
C PHE A 101 0.22 12.49 4.77
N ALA A 102 -0.65 12.24 3.83
CA ALA A 102 -0.28 11.78 2.50
C ALA A 102 -0.99 12.61 1.43
N ILE A 103 -0.37 12.68 0.26
CA ILE A 103 -0.95 13.26 -0.95
C ILE A 103 -0.92 12.18 -2.02
N ASP A 104 -2.09 11.88 -2.56
CA ASP A 104 -2.26 10.91 -3.62
C ASP A 104 -2.25 11.62 -4.97
N PHE A 105 -1.60 10.98 -5.94
CA PHE A 105 -1.44 11.50 -7.30
C PHE A 105 -2.00 10.51 -8.31
N VAL A 106 -2.30 11.01 -9.50
CA VAL A 106 -2.40 10.22 -10.71
C VAL A 106 -1.32 10.69 -11.66
N CYS A 107 -0.50 9.74 -12.13
CA CYS A 107 0.53 10.02 -13.12
C CYS A 107 0.18 9.29 -14.43
N GLY A 108 0.14 10.06 -15.51
CA GLY A 108 -0.09 9.54 -16.86
C GLY A 108 1.14 9.70 -17.73
N LYS A 109 1.53 8.65 -18.44
CA LYS A 109 2.63 8.73 -19.41
C LYS A 109 2.10 9.28 -20.74
N THR A 110 2.77 10.30 -21.26
CA THR A 110 2.51 10.95 -22.53
C THR A 110 3.74 10.86 -23.43
N GLU A 111 3.65 11.32 -24.65
CA GLU A 111 4.80 11.41 -25.57
C GLU A 111 5.90 12.36 -25.05
N GLN A 112 5.54 13.33 -24.21
CA GLN A 112 6.45 14.32 -23.63
C GLN A 112 7.06 13.87 -22.27
N GLY A 113 6.67 12.71 -21.76
CA GLY A 113 7.09 12.19 -20.46
C GLY A 113 5.91 11.93 -19.51
N TRP A 114 6.17 11.97 -18.21
CA TRP A 114 5.13 11.81 -17.20
C TRP A 114 4.45 13.16 -16.91
N SER A 115 3.14 13.11 -16.68
CA SER A 115 2.35 14.23 -16.19
C SER A 115 1.68 13.82 -14.89
N SER A 116 1.90 14.58 -13.81
CA SER A 116 1.47 14.22 -12.46
C SER A 116 0.40 15.20 -11.96
N TYR A 117 -0.66 14.69 -11.37
CA TYR A 117 -1.78 15.45 -10.82
C TYR A 117 -2.03 15.02 -9.38
N ALA A 118 -1.95 15.96 -8.42
CA ALA A 118 -2.40 15.73 -7.05
C ALA A 118 -3.93 15.65 -7.03
N ILE A 119 -4.47 14.54 -6.51
CA ILE A 119 -5.91 14.28 -6.55
C ILE A 119 -6.56 14.21 -5.15
N GLU A 120 -5.80 13.85 -4.12
CA GLU A 120 -6.35 13.70 -2.79
C GLU A 120 -5.34 14.10 -1.72
N LEU A 121 -5.82 14.83 -0.71
CA LEU A 121 -5.07 15.19 0.49
C LEU A 121 -5.62 14.40 1.69
N ASN A 122 -4.82 13.49 2.19
CA ASN A 122 -5.15 12.63 3.32
C ASN A 122 -4.46 13.13 4.59
N LEU A 123 -5.11 14.02 5.38
CA LEU A 123 -4.56 14.59 6.63
C LEU A 123 -4.57 13.57 7.78
N ARG A 124 -4.13 12.37 7.52
CA ARG A 124 -4.08 11.24 8.44
C ARG A 124 -3.05 10.21 7.98
N LYS A 125 -2.77 9.23 8.84
CA LYS A 125 -2.05 8.02 8.44
C LYS A 125 -2.92 7.22 7.46
N GLY A 126 -2.30 6.66 6.43
CA GLY A 126 -2.95 5.85 5.40
C GLY A 126 -2.41 4.41 5.34
N GLY A 127 -2.87 3.64 4.34
CA GLY A 127 -2.46 2.25 4.12
C GLY A 127 -0.97 2.08 3.87
N THR A 128 -0.32 3.07 3.26
CA THR A 128 1.13 3.08 3.01
C THR A 128 1.97 3.37 4.25
N THR A 129 1.37 3.89 5.34
CA THR A 129 2.11 4.28 6.55
C THR A 129 2.63 3.07 7.33
N HIS A 130 1.80 2.03 7.50
CA HIS A 130 2.17 0.85 8.29
C HIS A 130 3.35 0.09 7.67
N PRO A 131 3.34 -0.30 6.39
CA PRO A 131 4.45 -1.05 5.80
C PRO A 131 5.75 -0.25 5.78
N PHE A 132 5.71 1.07 5.57
CA PHE A 132 6.89 1.91 5.63
C PHE A 132 7.47 1.96 7.06
N LEU A 133 6.63 2.13 8.08
CA LEU A 133 7.08 2.06 9.47
C LEU A 133 7.66 0.69 9.82
N THR A 134 7.05 -0.39 9.33
CA THR A 134 7.57 -1.75 9.50
C THR A 134 9.00 -1.86 8.96
N LEU A 135 9.25 -1.39 7.73
CA LEU A 135 10.60 -1.36 7.17
C LEU A 135 11.56 -0.53 8.04
N GLN A 136 11.16 0.67 8.45
CA GLN A 136 11.98 1.54 9.30
C GLN A 136 12.32 0.89 10.66
N PHE A 137 11.36 0.21 11.31
CA PHE A 137 11.59 -0.46 12.60
C PHE A 137 12.46 -1.72 12.49
N LEU A 138 12.42 -2.40 11.35
CA LEU A 138 13.21 -3.61 11.12
C LEU A 138 14.63 -3.31 10.61
N THR A 139 14.88 -2.08 10.20
CA THR A 139 16.13 -1.69 9.54
C THR A 139 16.56 -0.29 9.96
N ASP A 140 17.84 0.02 9.82
CA ASP A 140 18.39 1.37 10.03
C ASP A 140 18.56 2.14 8.71
N GLY A 141 17.71 1.85 7.74
CA GLY A 141 17.78 2.44 6.41
C GLY A 141 17.21 3.87 6.35
N THR A 142 17.59 4.57 5.30
CA THR A 142 17.12 5.92 4.99
C THR A 142 16.53 5.99 3.57
N TYR A 143 15.49 6.80 3.42
CA TYR A 143 14.88 7.08 2.13
C TYR A 143 15.49 8.34 1.49
N ASP A 144 15.97 8.19 0.26
CA ASP A 144 16.44 9.28 -0.59
C ASP A 144 15.34 9.64 -1.61
N ALA A 145 14.70 10.77 -1.41
CA ALA A 145 13.59 11.22 -2.26
C ALA A 145 14.03 11.64 -3.67
N GLU A 146 15.28 12.08 -3.85
CA GLU A 146 15.77 12.48 -5.16
C GLU A 146 16.02 11.29 -6.08
N LYS A 147 16.43 10.16 -5.47
CA LYS A 147 16.69 8.91 -6.20
C LYS A 147 15.52 7.94 -6.16
N SER A 148 14.53 8.23 -5.34
CA SER A 148 13.46 7.27 -5.01
C SER A 148 13.99 5.92 -4.55
N GLU A 149 14.94 5.94 -3.60
CA GLU A 149 15.59 4.75 -3.08
C GLU A 149 15.57 4.72 -1.55
N PHE A 150 15.33 3.56 -0.98
CA PHE A 150 15.59 3.29 0.43
C PHE A 150 16.79 2.38 0.55
N ARG A 151 17.78 2.74 1.37
CA ARG A 151 19.04 2.02 1.47
C ARG A 151 19.45 1.74 2.90
N ILE A 152 20.09 0.59 3.09
CA ILE A 152 20.78 0.19 4.31
C ILE A 152 22.25 -0.02 3.93
N GLY A 153 23.09 0.98 4.19
CA GLY A 153 24.43 1.03 3.62
C GLY A 153 24.36 1.03 2.09
N ASP A 154 24.99 0.07 1.45
CA ASP A 154 25.00 -0.05 -0.02
C ASP A 154 23.88 -0.90 -0.60
N ARG A 155 23.02 -1.49 0.26
CA ARG A 155 21.93 -2.36 -0.19
C ARG A 155 20.62 -1.58 -0.32
N PRO A 156 19.97 -1.58 -1.48
CA PRO A 156 18.63 -1.04 -1.62
C PRO A 156 17.63 -1.96 -0.91
N LYS A 157 16.48 -1.41 -0.52
CA LYS A 157 15.33 -2.16 -0.02
C LYS A 157 14.05 -1.68 -0.69
N CYS A 158 13.26 -2.65 -1.10
CA CYS A 158 11.93 -2.48 -1.67
C CYS A 158 10.94 -3.34 -0.91
N TYR A 159 9.66 -3.03 -1.03
CA TYR A 159 8.61 -3.94 -0.58
C TYR A 159 7.37 -3.89 -1.47
N VAL A 160 6.61 -4.95 -1.40
CA VAL A 160 5.21 -5.01 -1.80
C VAL A 160 4.39 -5.32 -0.54
N ALA A 161 3.35 -4.55 -0.31
CA ALA A 161 2.50 -4.72 0.86
C ALA A 161 1.02 -4.71 0.47
N THR A 162 0.23 -5.48 1.20
CA THR A 162 -1.23 -5.49 1.12
C THR A 162 -1.85 -5.54 2.51
N ASP A 163 -3.05 -5.00 2.62
CA ASP A 163 -3.96 -5.19 3.75
C ASP A 163 -5.20 -5.99 3.35
N SER A 164 -5.19 -6.57 2.15
CA SER A 164 -6.35 -7.17 1.49
C SER A 164 -6.10 -8.58 0.95
N LEU A 165 -5.16 -9.32 1.53
CA LEU A 165 -5.04 -10.75 1.22
C LEU A 165 -6.18 -11.49 1.93
N GLU A 166 -7.14 -11.98 1.16
CA GLU A 166 -8.37 -12.54 1.70
C GLU A 166 -8.80 -13.84 1.01
N SER A 167 -9.28 -14.80 1.81
CA SER A 167 -9.93 -16.01 1.35
C SER A 167 -10.86 -16.52 2.45
N PRO A 168 -12.05 -17.07 2.12
CA PRO A 168 -12.87 -17.77 3.09
C PRO A 168 -12.14 -18.89 3.82
N GLY A 169 -11.22 -19.58 3.13
CA GLY A 169 -10.40 -20.66 3.69
C GLY A 169 -9.41 -20.19 4.77
N PHE A 170 -9.06 -18.92 4.82
CA PHE A 170 -8.15 -18.42 5.85
C PHE A 170 -8.79 -18.32 7.25
N ARG A 171 -10.13 -18.35 7.36
CA ARG A 171 -10.84 -18.33 8.64
C ARG A 171 -10.52 -19.49 9.57
N GLN A 172 -10.03 -20.59 9.00
CA GLN A 172 -9.62 -21.77 9.77
C GLN A 172 -8.23 -21.63 10.42
N PHE A 173 -7.45 -20.61 10.04
CA PHE A 173 -6.13 -20.38 10.60
C PHE A 173 -6.18 -19.57 11.88
N THR A 174 -5.34 -19.94 12.83
CA THR A 174 -4.95 -19.10 13.95
C THR A 174 -3.70 -18.27 13.56
N PRO A 175 -3.37 -17.20 14.30
CA PRO A 175 -2.09 -16.51 14.12
C PRO A 175 -0.86 -17.41 14.20
N SER A 176 -0.91 -18.47 15.03
CA SER A 176 0.18 -19.44 15.17
C SER A 176 0.38 -20.24 13.89
N ASP A 177 -0.71 -20.70 13.27
CA ASP A 177 -0.65 -21.43 11.99
C ASP A 177 0.00 -20.61 10.90
N LEU A 178 -0.28 -19.30 10.85
CA LEU A 178 0.31 -18.39 9.86
C LEU A 178 1.82 -18.27 10.03
N PHE A 179 2.30 -18.20 11.28
CA PHE A 179 3.74 -18.18 11.55
C PHE A 179 4.40 -19.50 11.15
N ASP A 180 3.78 -20.63 11.46
CA ASP A 180 4.28 -21.95 11.07
C ASP A 180 4.32 -22.11 9.54
N ILE A 181 3.32 -21.62 8.82
CA ILE A 181 3.32 -21.56 7.36
C ILE A 181 4.51 -20.74 6.86
N CYS A 182 4.71 -19.55 7.40
CA CYS A 182 5.83 -18.69 7.01
C CYS A 182 7.19 -19.40 7.24
N VAL A 183 7.36 -20.09 8.36
CA VAL A 183 8.61 -20.81 8.67
C VAL A 183 8.80 -22.00 7.74
N ARG A 184 7.78 -22.85 7.56
CA ARG A 184 7.85 -24.04 6.69
C ARG A 184 8.16 -23.69 5.23
N HIS A 185 7.64 -22.58 4.75
CA HIS A 185 7.86 -22.13 3.37
C HIS A 185 9.07 -21.20 3.22
N GLY A 186 9.84 -20.93 4.30
CA GLY A 186 10.99 -20.03 4.27
C GLY A 186 10.64 -18.60 3.84
N LEU A 187 9.51 -18.10 4.35
CA LEU A 187 8.96 -16.78 4.01
C LEU A 187 9.25 -15.73 5.09
N HIS A 188 9.46 -16.17 6.34
CA HIS A 188 9.65 -15.28 7.49
C HIS A 188 10.80 -14.30 7.29
N TYR A 189 10.70 -13.15 7.94
CA TYR A 189 11.73 -12.12 7.88
C TYR A 189 13.04 -12.59 8.52
N ASP A 190 14.13 -12.51 7.75
CA ASP A 190 15.50 -12.82 8.18
C ASP A 190 16.24 -11.51 8.49
N HIS A 191 16.58 -11.32 9.76
CA HIS A 191 17.29 -10.12 10.23
C HIS A 191 18.70 -9.98 9.65
N THR A 192 19.37 -11.08 9.29
CA THR A 192 20.72 -11.04 8.71
C THR A 192 20.69 -10.56 7.27
N ARG A 193 19.72 -11.07 6.50
CA ARG A 193 19.50 -10.65 5.10
C ARG A 193 18.66 -9.39 5.00
N GLN A 194 17.89 -9.09 6.04
CA GLN A 194 16.90 -8.01 6.08
C GLN A 194 15.88 -8.13 4.95
N THR A 195 15.47 -9.37 4.67
CA THR A 195 14.47 -9.73 3.66
C THR A 195 13.50 -10.75 4.23
N GLY A 196 12.29 -10.81 3.72
CA GLY A 196 11.26 -11.73 4.16
C GLY A 196 9.91 -11.07 4.32
N VAL A 197 8.96 -11.81 4.86
CA VAL A 197 7.57 -11.37 5.04
C VAL A 197 7.30 -11.04 6.49
N VAL A 198 6.58 -9.94 6.69
CA VAL A 198 6.00 -9.54 7.97
C VAL A 198 4.48 -9.53 7.82
N LEU A 199 3.81 -10.30 8.65
CA LEU A 199 2.35 -10.37 8.68
C LEU A 199 1.76 -9.33 9.63
N HIS A 200 0.58 -8.82 9.31
CA HIS A 200 -0.17 -7.88 10.14
C HIS A 200 -1.69 -8.10 10.00
N MET A 201 -2.49 -7.40 10.80
CA MET A 201 -3.94 -7.56 10.84
C MET A 201 -4.41 -8.98 11.18
N LEU A 202 -3.63 -9.73 11.96
CA LEU A 202 -3.90 -11.13 12.26
C LEU A 202 -5.22 -11.35 13.02
N SER A 203 -5.71 -10.34 13.74
CA SER A 203 -7.03 -10.39 14.40
C SER A 203 -8.21 -10.46 13.44
N ALA A 204 -8.02 -10.05 12.18
CA ALA A 204 -9.08 -10.07 11.17
C ALA A 204 -9.25 -11.45 10.50
N ILE A 205 -8.37 -12.41 10.78
CA ILE A 205 -8.35 -13.67 10.04
C ILE A 205 -9.56 -14.55 10.38
N GLY A 206 -9.91 -14.69 11.65
CA GLY A 206 -11.03 -15.52 12.09
C GLY A 206 -12.39 -15.03 11.58
N ASP A 207 -12.63 -13.72 11.71
CA ASP A 207 -13.93 -13.14 11.35
C ASP A 207 -14.07 -12.89 9.85
N HIS A 208 -12.99 -12.46 9.19
CA HIS A 208 -13.03 -11.99 7.81
C HIS A 208 -12.25 -12.86 6.82
N GLY A 209 -11.44 -13.81 7.29
CA GLY A 209 -10.53 -14.57 6.42
C GLY A 209 -9.53 -13.65 5.72
N ARG A 210 -9.12 -12.58 6.39
CA ARG A 210 -8.29 -11.51 5.81
C ARG A 210 -7.07 -11.23 6.67
N LEU A 211 -5.95 -11.01 6.00
CA LEU A 211 -4.70 -10.59 6.65
C LEU A 211 -3.96 -9.57 5.78
N GLY A 212 -3.01 -8.91 6.38
CA GLY A 212 -2.07 -8.05 5.70
C GLY A 212 -0.66 -8.65 5.72
N LEU A 213 0.15 -8.29 4.74
CA LEU A 213 1.55 -8.65 4.68
C LEU A 213 2.39 -7.55 4.05
N THR A 214 3.68 -7.52 4.42
CA THR A 214 4.72 -6.70 3.81
C THR A 214 5.86 -7.63 3.41
N ALA A 215 6.09 -7.78 2.11
CA ALA A 215 7.15 -8.60 1.54
C ALA A 215 8.35 -7.70 1.21
N ILE A 216 9.44 -7.80 2.00
CA ILE A 216 10.64 -6.96 1.92
C ILE A 216 11.75 -7.69 1.20
N ALA A 217 12.38 -7.05 0.21
CA ALA A 217 13.49 -7.60 -0.57
C ALA A 217 14.47 -6.50 -1.05
N ASP A 218 15.51 -6.90 -1.79
CA ASP A 218 16.54 -5.98 -2.28
C ASP A 218 16.19 -5.33 -3.63
N SER A 219 15.08 -5.75 -4.24
CA SER A 219 14.56 -5.16 -5.48
C SER A 219 13.04 -5.32 -5.58
N HIS A 220 12.38 -4.48 -6.38
CA HIS A 220 10.95 -4.59 -6.66
C HIS A 220 10.57 -5.97 -7.20
N ARG A 221 11.38 -6.52 -8.11
CA ARG A 221 11.15 -7.86 -8.68
C ARG A 221 11.17 -8.95 -7.62
N GLU A 222 12.13 -8.89 -6.70
CA GLU A 222 12.23 -9.87 -5.61
C GLU A 222 11.12 -9.70 -4.59
N ALA A 223 10.75 -8.45 -4.25
CA ALA A 223 9.64 -8.17 -3.35
C ALA A 223 8.30 -8.68 -3.92
N GLN A 224 8.07 -8.47 -5.22
CA GLN A 224 6.90 -8.98 -5.92
C GLN A 224 6.89 -10.51 -5.95
N ALA A 225 8.00 -11.15 -6.28
CA ALA A 225 8.12 -12.61 -6.29
C ALA A 225 7.90 -13.22 -4.90
N LEU A 226 8.39 -12.56 -3.86
CA LEU A 226 8.18 -12.97 -2.47
C LEU A 226 6.72 -12.83 -2.05
N TYR A 227 6.07 -11.72 -2.43
CA TYR A 227 4.65 -11.50 -2.22
C TYR A 227 3.81 -12.62 -2.85
N GLU A 228 4.00 -12.87 -4.15
CA GLU A 228 3.26 -13.89 -4.88
C GLU A 228 3.51 -15.32 -4.34
N ARG A 229 4.75 -15.60 -3.91
CA ARG A 229 5.08 -16.88 -3.28
C ARG A 229 4.33 -17.05 -1.96
N THR A 230 4.21 -15.97 -1.19
CA THR A 230 3.47 -15.99 0.08
C THR A 230 1.98 -16.19 -0.15
N GLU A 231 1.39 -15.47 -1.08
CA GLU A 231 -0.01 -15.62 -1.46
C GLU A 231 -0.33 -17.06 -1.87
N ARG A 232 0.48 -17.64 -2.79
CA ARG A 232 0.31 -19.05 -3.20
C ARG A 232 0.46 -20.02 -2.03
N ALA A 233 1.42 -19.82 -1.15
CA ALA A 233 1.62 -20.69 0.00
C ALA A 233 0.40 -20.66 0.95
N MET A 234 -0.11 -19.46 1.26
CA MET A 234 -1.29 -19.31 2.12
C MET A 234 -2.54 -19.98 1.54
N HIS A 235 -2.79 -19.82 0.24
CA HIS A 235 -3.92 -20.48 -0.44
C HIS A 235 -3.76 -22.00 -0.46
N ALA A 236 -2.58 -22.51 -0.80
CA ALA A 236 -2.34 -23.95 -0.83
C ALA A 236 -2.50 -24.61 0.55
N GLU A 237 -2.07 -23.94 1.62
CA GLU A 237 -2.27 -24.45 2.99
C GLU A 237 -3.74 -24.40 3.41
N ALA A 238 -4.50 -23.38 2.98
CA ALA A 238 -5.93 -23.32 3.24
C ALA A 238 -6.71 -24.43 2.51
N GLU A 239 -6.35 -24.73 1.27
CA GLU A 239 -6.93 -25.84 0.51
C GLU A 239 -6.64 -27.18 1.20
N ARG A 240 -5.39 -27.44 1.60
CA ARG A 240 -5.01 -28.65 2.35
C ARG A 240 -5.78 -28.78 3.66
N ALA A 241 -5.88 -27.69 4.43
CA ALA A 241 -6.59 -27.72 5.71
C ALA A 241 -8.09 -28.03 5.51
N ALA A 242 -8.70 -27.58 4.42
CA ALA A 242 -10.08 -27.90 4.08
C ALA A 242 -10.30 -29.41 3.77
N GLU A 243 -9.29 -30.10 3.22
CA GLU A 243 -9.34 -31.54 2.96
C GLU A 243 -9.35 -32.39 4.25
N TYR A 244 -8.78 -31.84 5.34
CA TYR A 244 -8.72 -32.51 6.65
C TYR A 244 -9.82 -32.09 7.62
N ALA A 245 -10.66 -31.13 7.23
CA ALA A 245 -11.79 -30.71 8.06
C ALA A 245 -12.78 -31.91 8.18
N PRO A 246 -13.26 -32.27 9.41
CA PRO A 246 -14.27 -33.29 9.54
C PRO A 246 -15.51 -32.91 8.74
N LEU A 247 -16.09 -33.89 8.01
CA LEU A 247 -17.36 -33.67 7.32
C LEU A 247 -18.40 -33.15 8.35
N PRO A 248 -19.20 -32.18 8.00
CA PRO A 248 -20.28 -31.73 8.88
C PRO A 248 -21.23 -32.92 9.12
N ASP A 249 -21.56 -33.16 10.40
CA ASP A 249 -22.55 -34.16 10.83
C ASP A 249 -23.95 -33.89 10.23
#